data_263f3f5e50dc3f5c8117d21a7466297e
#
_entry.id   263f3f5e50dc3f5c8117d21a7466297e
#
_cell.length_a   1.000
_cell.length_b   1.000
_cell.length_c   1.000
_cell.angle_alpha   90.00
_cell.angle_beta   90.00
_cell.angle_gamma   90.00
#
_symmetry.space_group_name_H-M   'P 1'
#
loop_
_entity.id
_entity.type
_entity.pdbx_description
1 polymer ?
#
loop_
_entity_poly.entity_id
_entity_poly.type
_entity_poly.pdbx_seq_one_letter_code
_entity_poly.pdbx_strand_id
1 'polypeptide(L)'
;MSFADRDVEIERELALDPGTAAAVGNDLRARILALLADRSGTIESLTADLRTAGEERAEPTVRHHVRKLEDAGLVEVARLESVGGGTRKHYRANTRLLPYSLPVGATGELSAAQATTRRGAKALVDAVLENHGPAIRAVADELDGIDAEGTDGERERVAFVLRALVDRAMTDLAEAGRFEAGSDAPEPGSGERTE
;
A
#
# COMPACT_ATOMS: atom_id res chain seq x y z
N MET A 1 7.46 14.19 -21.04
CA MET A 1 6.06 14.51 -21.41
C MET A 1 5.45 15.29 -20.25
N SER A 2 5.01 16.51 -20.50
CA SER A 2 4.37 17.35 -19.46
C SER A 2 3.00 16.80 -19.10
N PHE A 3 2.59 16.85 -17.82
CA PHE A 3 1.25 16.50 -17.37
C PHE A 3 0.12 17.28 -18.07
N ALA A 4 0.46 18.40 -18.70
CA ALA A 4 -0.50 19.29 -19.37
C ALA A 4 -0.83 18.89 -20.83
N ASP A 5 -0.13 17.88 -21.39
CA ASP A 5 -0.23 17.52 -22.81
C ASP A 5 -0.58 16.04 -23.01
N ARG A 6 -1.45 15.52 -22.15
CA ARG A 6 -1.93 14.13 -22.25
C ARG A 6 -3.31 14.11 -22.91
N ASP A 7 -3.41 13.39 -24.04
CA ASP A 7 -4.67 13.09 -24.74
C ASP A 7 -5.57 12.09 -23.98
N VAL A 8 -5.11 11.64 -22.78
CA VAL A 8 -5.79 10.61 -21.98
C VAL A 8 -6.00 11.14 -20.56
N GLU A 9 -7.22 11.03 -20.06
CA GLU A 9 -7.56 11.30 -18.68
C GLU A 9 -7.05 10.15 -17.80
N ILE A 10 -6.11 10.46 -16.88
CA ILE A 10 -5.55 9.50 -15.93
C ILE A 10 -6.38 9.53 -14.65
N GLU A 11 -7.19 8.50 -14.42
CA GLU A 11 -8.03 8.39 -13.23
C GLU A 11 -7.20 8.09 -11.96
N ARG A 12 -6.12 7.35 -12.10
CA ARG A 12 -5.21 7.02 -10.99
C ARG A 12 -3.81 6.72 -11.47
N GLU A 13 -2.83 7.01 -10.65
CA GLU A 13 -1.43 6.66 -10.86
C GLU A 13 -0.99 5.64 -9.80
N LEU A 14 -0.28 4.61 -10.24
CA LEU A 14 0.39 3.65 -9.37
C LEU A 14 1.89 3.84 -9.53
N ALA A 15 2.55 4.19 -8.43
CA ALA A 15 4.00 4.25 -8.39
C ALA A 15 4.53 2.90 -7.90
N LEU A 16 5.03 2.10 -8.84
CA LEU A 16 5.71 0.84 -8.55
C LEU A 16 7.05 0.88 -9.28
N ASP A 17 8.14 0.71 -8.54
CA ASP A 17 9.43 0.45 -9.18
C ASP A 17 9.39 -0.90 -9.92
N PRO A 18 10.24 -1.09 -10.96
CA PRO A 18 10.24 -2.31 -11.76
C PRO A 18 10.46 -3.60 -10.96
N GLY A 19 11.25 -3.55 -9.88
CA GLY A 19 11.52 -4.68 -9.01
C GLY A 19 10.28 -5.10 -8.23
N THR A 20 9.61 -4.15 -7.60
CA THR A 20 8.35 -4.36 -6.88
C THR A 20 7.26 -4.84 -7.83
N ALA A 21 7.10 -4.21 -9.01
CA ALA A 21 6.14 -4.63 -10.02
C ALA A 21 6.38 -6.09 -10.46
N ALA A 22 7.64 -6.45 -10.75
CA ALA A 22 8.01 -7.82 -11.09
C ALA A 22 7.77 -8.79 -9.93
N ALA A 23 8.02 -8.36 -8.68
CA ALA A 23 7.80 -9.18 -7.50
C ALA A 23 6.31 -9.50 -7.29
N VAL A 24 5.41 -8.52 -7.39
CA VAL A 24 3.97 -8.73 -7.17
C VAL A 24 3.24 -9.30 -8.38
N GLY A 25 3.81 -9.21 -9.58
CA GLY A 25 3.22 -9.71 -10.82
C GLY A 25 3.21 -11.25 -10.97
N ASN A 26 3.50 -12.01 -9.90
CA ASN A 26 3.46 -13.46 -9.90
C ASN A 26 2.46 -13.96 -8.84
N ASP A 27 1.51 -14.80 -9.24
CA ASP A 27 0.39 -15.25 -8.41
C ASP A 27 0.84 -15.90 -7.09
N LEU A 28 1.87 -16.76 -7.15
CA LEU A 28 2.38 -17.42 -5.96
C LEU A 28 3.02 -16.41 -4.98
N ARG A 29 3.78 -15.43 -5.49
CA ARG A 29 4.36 -14.38 -4.64
C ARG A 29 3.29 -13.48 -4.04
N ALA A 30 2.29 -13.07 -4.82
CA ALA A 30 1.15 -12.29 -4.32
C ALA A 30 0.43 -13.04 -3.18
N ARG A 31 0.24 -14.37 -3.33
CA ARG A 31 -0.38 -15.21 -2.29
C ARG A 31 0.50 -15.36 -1.04
N ILE A 32 1.80 -15.60 -1.20
CA ILE A 32 2.75 -15.64 -0.08
C ILE A 32 2.74 -14.30 0.67
N LEU A 33 2.76 -13.18 -0.05
CA LEU A 33 2.71 -11.84 0.53
C LEU A 33 1.42 -11.63 1.32
N ALA A 34 0.26 -12.06 0.80
CA ALA A 34 -1.01 -11.99 1.50
C ALA A 34 -0.99 -12.80 2.81
N LEU A 35 -0.48 -14.04 2.79
CA LEU A 35 -0.34 -14.87 4.00
C LEU A 35 0.56 -14.20 5.05
N LEU A 36 1.65 -13.59 4.63
CA LEU A 36 2.60 -12.90 5.51
C LEU A 36 2.12 -11.51 5.97
N ALA A 37 1.13 -10.92 5.30
CA ALA A 37 0.46 -9.70 5.74
C ALA A 37 -0.54 -9.95 6.89
N ASP A 38 -1.06 -11.19 7.00
CA ASP A 38 -1.97 -11.56 8.08
C ASP A 38 -1.23 -12.05 9.33
N ARG A 39 -0.12 -12.77 9.14
CA ARG A 39 0.71 -13.30 10.25
C ARG A 39 2.13 -13.61 9.83
N SER A 40 3.08 -13.53 10.76
CA SER A 40 4.43 -14.01 10.49
C SER A 40 4.45 -15.54 10.31
N GLY A 41 5.31 -16.03 9.42
CA GLY A 41 5.42 -17.46 9.11
C GLY A 41 6.85 -17.88 8.75
N THR A 42 7.10 -19.17 8.87
CA THR A 42 8.33 -19.83 8.40
C THR A 42 8.10 -20.40 6.99
N ILE A 43 9.16 -20.79 6.30
CA ILE A 43 9.04 -21.45 4.98
C ILE A 43 8.17 -22.72 5.11
N GLU A 44 8.37 -23.49 6.18
CA GLU A 44 7.61 -24.71 6.46
C GLU A 44 6.10 -24.40 6.64
N SER A 45 5.76 -23.40 7.49
CA SER A 45 4.36 -23.01 7.71
C SER A 45 3.71 -22.46 6.44
N LEU A 46 4.41 -21.63 5.66
CA LEU A 46 3.93 -21.12 4.37
C LEU A 46 3.66 -22.24 3.37
N THR A 47 4.55 -23.25 3.34
CA THR A 47 4.35 -24.44 2.48
C THR A 47 3.10 -25.22 2.87
N ALA A 48 2.85 -25.35 4.18
CA ALA A 48 1.63 -26.01 4.69
C ALA A 48 0.37 -25.20 4.37
N ASP A 49 0.40 -23.88 4.55
CA ASP A 49 -0.72 -22.96 4.24
C ASP A 49 -1.08 -23.00 2.74
N LEU A 50 -0.07 -22.93 1.86
CA LEU A 50 -0.27 -23.04 0.41
C LEU A 50 -0.90 -24.37 0.02
N ARG A 51 -0.45 -25.49 0.63
CA ARG A 51 -1.05 -26.80 0.40
C ARG A 51 -2.52 -26.84 0.85
N THR A 52 -2.84 -26.25 1.98
CA THR A 52 -4.22 -26.17 2.48
C THR A 52 -5.10 -25.33 1.54
N ALA A 53 -4.52 -24.32 0.88
CA ALA A 53 -5.18 -23.51 -0.13
C ALA A 53 -5.26 -24.16 -1.53
N GLY A 54 -4.85 -25.44 -1.65
CA GLY A 54 -4.87 -26.19 -2.92
C GLY A 54 -3.67 -25.95 -3.82
N GLU A 55 -2.63 -25.27 -3.34
CA GLU A 55 -1.39 -25.04 -4.06
C GLU A 55 -0.24 -25.87 -3.50
N GLU A 56 -0.04 -27.05 -4.05
CA GLU A 56 1.08 -27.91 -3.65
C GLU A 56 2.40 -27.38 -4.24
N ARG A 57 3.29 -26.92 -3.37
CA ARG A 57 4.62 -26.42 -3.73
C ARG A 57 5.67 -27.01 -2.79
N ALA A 58 6.85 -27.31 -3.35
CA ALA A 58 7.99 -27.76 -2.55
C ALA A 58 8.60 -26.58 -1.77
N GLU A 59 9.10 -26.84 -0.55
CA GLU A 59 9.76 -25.81 0.28
C GLU A 59 10.87 -25.01 -0.44
N PRO A 60 11.75 -25.62 -1.28
CA PRO A 60 12.75 -24.86 -2.01
C PRO A 60 12.12 -23.79 -2.94
N THR A 61 10.97 -24.10 -3.55
CA THR A 61 10.23 -23.16 -4.39
C THR A 61 9.67 -22.02 -3.55
N VAL A 62 9.01 -22.34 -2.42
CA VAL A 62 8.48 -21.32 -1.51
C VAL A 62 9.61 -20.42 -1.00
N ARG A 63 10.73 -21.00 -0.59
CA ARG A 63 11.94 -20.27 -0.17
C ARG A 63 12.46 -19.32 -1.26
N HIS A 64 12.49 -19.77 -2.50
CA HIS A 64 12.90 -18.92 -3.63
C HIS A 64 11.97 -17.71 -3.78
N HIS A 65 10.65 -17.91 -3.70
CA HIS A 65 9.69 -16.82 -3.83
C HIS A 65 9.70 -15.85 -2.64
N VAL A 66 9.88 -16.36 -1.40
CA VAL A 66 10.06 -15.51 -0.21
C VAL A 66 11.31 -14.64 -0.36
N ARG A 67 12.42 -15.21 -0.84
CA ARG A 67 13.66 -14.44 -1.09
C ARG A 67 13.44 -13.34 -2.12
N LYS A 68 12.70 -13.60 -3.20
CA LYS A 68 12.35 -12.58 -4.21
C LYS A 68 11.51 -11.44 -3.64
N LEU A 69 10.62 -11.72 -2.69
CA LEU A 69 9.86 -10.71 -1.97
C LEU A 69 10.73 -9.95 -0.95
N GLU A 70 11.67 -10.63 -0.29
CA GLU A 70 12.67 -10.03 0.60
C GLU A 70 13.60 -9.08 -0.18
N ASP A 71 14.12 -9.53 -1.35
CA ASP A 71 14.96 -8.73 -2.25
C ASP A 71 14.23 -7.47 -2.77
N ALA A 72 12.92 -7.55 -2.96
CA ALA A 72 12.07 -6.43 -3.37
C ALA A 72 11.59 -5.57 -2.17
N GLY A 73 12.04 -5.85 -0.96
CA GLY A 73 11.68 -5.10 0.24
C GLY A 73 10.23 -5.23 0.71
N LEU A 74 9.48 -6.21 0.19
CA LEU A 74 8.07 -6.44 0.53
C LEU A 74 7.87 -7.37 1.73
N VAL A 75 8.90 -8.12 2.09
CA VAL A 75 8.94 -9.08 3.20
C VAL A 75 10.24 -8.90 3.97
N GLU A 76 10.17 -9.05 5.27
CA GLU A 76 11.33 -8.95 6.16
C GLU A 76 11.37 -10.09 7.17
N VAL A 77 12.52 -10.31 7.80
CA VAL A 77 12.65 -11.25 8.91
C VAL A 77 12.10 -10.62 10.17
N ALA A 78 10.93 -11.11 10.64
CA ALA A 78 10.29 -10.61 11.85
C ALA A 78 10.99 -11.07 13.13
N ARG A 79 11.50 -12.31 13.14
CA ARG A 79 12.24 -12.90 14.27
C ARG A 79 13.04 -14.11 13.86
N LEU A 80 14.02 -14.42 14.70
CA LEU A 80 14.84 -15.63 14.61
C LEU A 80 14.46 -16.56 15.76
N GLU A 81 14.30 -17.85 15.48
CA GLU A 81 14.02 -18.90 16.45
C GLU A 81 15.16 -19.89 16.46
N SER A 82 15.74 -20.14 17.65
CA SER A 82 16.76 -21.18 17.83
C SER A 82 16.08 -22.54 17.86
N VAL A 83 16.44 -23.40 16.91
CA VAL A 83 15.99 -24.82 16.86
C VAL A 83 17.20 -25.72 16.89
N GLY A 84 17.07 -26.92 17.44
CA GLY A 84 18.17 -27.84 17.68
C GLY A 84 19.13 -27.96 16.48
N GLY A 85 20.27 -27.24 16.54
CA GLY A 85 21.32 -27.26 15.53
C GLY A 85 21.25 -26.13 14.48
N GLY A 86 20.35 -25.14 14.59
CA GLY A 86 20.26 -24.06 13.63
C GLY A 86 19.34 -22.92 14.04
N THR A 87 19.11 -22.01 13.10
CA THR A 87 18.21 -20.87 13.28
C THR A 87 17.10 -20.91 12.22
N ARG A 88 15.86 -20.81 12.66
CA ARG A 88 14.66 -20.72 11.83
C ARG A 88 14.25 -19.25 11.70
N LYS A 89 14.09 -18.77 10.48
CA LYS A 89 13.62 -17.43 10.20
C LYS A 89 12.09 -17.42 10.15
N HIS A 90 11.47 -16.46 10.83
CA HIS A 90 10.08 -16.08 10.66
C HIS A 90 10.02 -14.81 9.85
N TYR A 91 9.26 -14.85 8.78
CA TYR A 91 9.07 -13.73 7.86
C TYR A 91 7.73 -13.05 8.14
N ARG A 92 7.64 -11.76 7.83
CA ARG A 92 6.39 -10.99 7.79
C ARG A 92 6.39 -10.07 6.57
N ALA A 93 5.23 -9.73 6.06
CA ALA A 93 5.10 -8.66 5.09
C ALA A 93 5.14 -7.31 5.81
N ASN A 94 5.79 -6.35 5.17
CA ASN A 94 5.70 -4.93 5.54
C ASN A 94 4.76 -4.16 4.58
N THR A 95 4.21 -4.85 3.58
CA THR A 95 3.33 -4.29 2.55
C THR A 95 2.11 -5.20 2.38
N ARG A 96 0.92 -4.61 2.37
CA ARG A 96 -0.35 -5.31 2.11
C ARG A 96 -0.88 -4.94 0.74
N LEU A 97 -1.11 -5.95 -0.11
CA LEU A 97 -1.82 -5.76 -1.37
C LEU A 97 -3.33 -5.90 -1.11
N LEU A 98 -4.08 -4.86 -1.44
CA LEU A 98 -5.53 -4.89 -1.32
C LEU A 98 -6.14 -5.26 -2.69
N PRO A 99 -6.91 -6.35 -2.79
CA PRO A 99 -7.53 -6.80 -4.04
C PRO A 99 -8.80 -6.00 -4.40
N TYR A 100 -8.94 -4.80 -3.84
CA TYR A 100 -10.11 -3.97 -4.07
C TYR A 100 -9.91 -3.00 -5.22
N SER A 101 -10.95 -2.81 -6.02
CA SER A 101 -11.05 -1.76 -7.01
C SER A 101 -12.38 -1.04 -6.85
N LEU A 102 -12.40 0.26 -7.14
CA LEU A 102 -13.66 0.97 -7.17
C LEU A 102 -14.54 0.42 -8.30
N PRO A 103 -15.84 0.20 -8.06
CA PRO A 103 -16.77 -0.18 -9.12
C PRO A 103 -16.78 0.87 -10.24
N VAL A 104 -17.00 0.40 -11.46
CA VAL A 104 -17.16 1.30 -12.61
C VAL A 104 -18.37 2.22 -12.33
N GLY A 105 -18.16 3.53 -12.43
CA GLY A 105 -19.19 4.54 -12.14
C GLY A 105 -19.21 5.06 -10.71
N ALA A 106 -18.53 4.45 -9.75
CA ALA A 106 -18.46 4.93 -8.35
C ALA A 106 -17.94 6.36 -8.21
N THR A 107 -17.12 6.83 -9.16
CA THR A 107 -16.63 8.22 -9.20
C THR A 107 -17.76 9.25 -9.23
N GLY A 108 -18.87 8.96 -9.91
CA GLY A 108 -20.04 9.84 -9.95
C GLY A 108 -20.74 9.94 -8.58
N GLU A 109 -20.94 8.81 -7.92
CA GLU A 109 -21.56 8.73 -6.58
C GLU A 109 -20.67 9.39 -5.51
N LEU A 110 -19.36 9.32 -5.68
CA LEU A 110 -18.37 9.89 -4.75
C LEU A 110 -17.97 11.34 -5.07
N SER A 111 -18.62 12.01 -6.04
CA SER A 111 -18.18 13.34 -6.51
C SER A 111 -18.11 14.40 -5.41
N ALA A 112 -19.08 14.42 -4.49
CA ALA A 112 -19.06 15.32 -3.33
C ALA A 112 -17.92 15.00 -2.35
N ALA A 113 -17.70 13.71 -2.09
CA ALA A 113 -16.58 13.24 -1.27
C ALA A 113 -15.22 13.59 -1.92
N GLN A 114 -15.07 13.41 -3.24
CA GLN A 114 -13.88 13.79 -3.98
C GLN A 114 -13.57 15.30 -3.87
N ALA A 115 -14.61 16.15 -3.98
CA ALA A 115 -14.45 17.60 -3.82
C ALA A 115 -13.96 17.96 -2.41
N THR A 116 -14.48 17.30 -1.39
CA THR A 116 -14.04 17.48 0.01
C THR A 116 -12.62 16.98 0.23
N THR A 117 -12.33 15.76 -0.26
CA THR A 117 -10.99 15.16 -0.19
C THR A 117 -9.95 16.03 -0.89
N ARG A 118 -10.26 16.55 -2.09
CA ARG A 118 -9.35 17.43 -2.83
C ARG A 118 -9.02 18.70 -2.06
N ARG A 119 -10.01 19.32 -1.39
CA ARG A 119 -9.78 20.51 -0.56
C ARG A 119 -8.91 20.19 0.65
N GLY A 120 -9.21 19.09 1.34
CA GLY A 120 -8.43 18.62 2.47
C GLY A 120 -7.00 18.25 2.09
N ALA A 121 -6.83 17.51 0.99
CA ALA A 121 -5.52 17.13 0.47
C ALA A 121 -4.68 18.37 0.08
N LYS A 122 -5.31 19.38 -0.55
CA LYS A 122 -4.60 20.64 -0.86
C LYS A 122 -4.08 21.31 0.42
N ALA A 123 -4.92 21.47 1.43
CA ALA A 123 -4.52 22.09 2.70
C ALA A 123 -3.41 21.29 3.41
N LEU A 124 -3.50 19.94 3.37
CA LEU A 124 -2.45 19.05 3.91
C LEU A 124 -1.12 19.25 3.18
N VAL A 125 -1.14 19.23 1.85
CA VAL A 125 0.07 19.39 1.02
C VAL A 125 0.69 20.76 1.25
N ASP A 126 -0.11 21.83 1.27
CA ASP A 126 0.37 23.19 1.53
C ASP A 126 1.07 23.25 2.92
N ALA A 127 0.45 22.72 3.97
CA ALA A 127 1.02 22.69 5.32
C ALA A 127 2.30 21.85 5.43
N VAL A 128 2.33 20.69 4.77
CA VAL A 128 3.50 19.80 4.78
C VAL A 128 4.67 20.44 4.04
N LEU A 129 4.43 21.08 2.88
CA LEU A 129 5.48 21.76 2.13
C LEU A 129 5.97 23.02 2.82
N GLU A 130 5.11 23.77 3.50
CA GLU A 130 5.49 24.96 4.28
C GLU A 130 6.42 24.59 5.44
N ASN A 131 6.13 23.52 6.16
CA ASN A 131 6.89 23.12 7.35
C ASN A 131 8.07 22.20 7.06
N HIS A 132 8.00 21.37 5.98
CA HIS A 132 8.96 20.30 5.71
C HIS A 132 9.50 20.30 4.26
N GLY A 133 9.19 21.34 3.46
CA GLY A 133 9.55 21.41 2.05
C GLY A 133 11.02 21.12 1.74
N PRO A 134 12.01 21.68 2.48
CA PRO A 134 13.42 21.38 2.23
C PRO A 134 13.78 19.90 2.40
N ALA A 135 13.26 19.25 3.44
CA ALA A 135 13.51 17.82 3.67
C ALA A 135 12.87 16.94 2.60
N ILE A 136 11.64 17.30 2.17
CA ILE A 136 10.94 16.56 1.10
C ILE A 136 11.71 16.67 -0.22
N ARG A 137 12.22 17.85 -0.57
CA ARG A 137 13.01 18.02 -1.79
C ARG A 137 14.32 17.25 -1.72
N ALA A 138 15.01 17.26 -0.57
CA ALA A 138 16.23 16.50 -0.39
C ALA A 138 16.01 14.99 -0.63
N VAL A 139 14.92 14.43 -0.08
CA VAL A 139 14.55 13.02 -0.35
C VAL A 139 14.15 12.81 -1.82
N ALA A 140 13.42 13.77 -2.42
CA ALA A 140 13.04 13.68 -3.82
C ALA A 140 14.25 13.70 -4.77
N ASP A 141 15.31 14.42 -4.42
CA ASP A 141 16.54 14.48 -5.20
C ASP A 141 17.36 13.18 -5.15
N GLU A 142 17.16 12.35 -4.10
CA GLU A 142 17.78 11.03 -3.98
C GLU A 142 17.03 9.93 -4.75
N LEU A 143 15.85 10.22 -5.33
CA LEU A 143 15.08 9.23 -6.08
C LEU A 143 15.69 9.01 -7.47
N ASP A 144 16.22 7.78 -7.66
CA ASP A 144 16.72 7.32 -8.96
C ASP A 144 15.57 6.81 -9.86
N GLY A 145 15.75 6.90 -11.17
CA GLY A 145 14.89 6.20 -12.14
C GLY A 145 13.76 7.01 -12.77
N ILE A 146 13.64 8.30 -12.49
CA ILE A 146 12.76 9.20 -13.23
C ILE A 146 13.61 10.03 -14.18
N ASP A 147 13.67 9.63 -15.47
CA ASP A 147 14.41 10.31 -16.55
C ASP A 147 13.81 11.67 -16.94
N ALA A 148 13.04 12.31 -16.06
CA ALA A 148 12.47 13.60 -16.30
C ALA A 148 13.48 14.69 -15.88
N GLU A 149 14.22 15.21 -16.85
CA GLU A 149 15.07 16.37 -16.66
C GLU A 149 14.22 17.66 -16.52
N GLY A 150 14.61 18.54 -15.61
CA GLY A 150 14.01 19.84 -15.43
C GLY A 150 12.91 19.91 -14.36
N THR A 151 12.16 21.02 -14.36
CA THR A 151 11.13 21.36 -13.33
C THR A 151 9.99 20.35 -13.24
N ASP A 152 9.67 19.63 -14.31
CA ASP A 152 8.62 18.60 -14.32
C ASP A 152 9.09 17.36 -13.57
N GLY A 153 10.36 16.95 -13.70
CA GLY A 153 10.92 15.82 -12.96
C GLY A 153 11.00 16.07 -11.45
N GLU A 154 11.39 17.27 -11.04
CA GLU A 154 11.37 17.66 -9.61
C GLU A 154 9.94 17.59 -9.05
N ARG A 155 8.95 18.12 -9.78
CA ARG A 155 7.53 18.04 -9.41
C ARG A 155 7.04 16.61 -9.23
N GLU A 156 7.39 15.72 -10.16
CA GLU A 156 6.98 14.32 -10.10
C GLU A 156 7.59 13.61 -8.89
N ARG A 157 8.88 13.84 -8.61
CA ARG A 157 9.56 13.26 -7.44
C ARG A 157 8.98 13.79 -6.13
N VAL A 158 8.76 15.09 -6.02
CA VAL A 158 8.11 15.69 -4.84
C VAL A 158 6.69 15.14 -4.65
N ALA A 159 5.91 15.04 -5.72
CA ALA A 159 4.56 14.46 -5.67
C ALA A 159 4.59 12.98 -5.24
N PHE A 160 5.59 12.21 -5.67
CA PHE A 160 5.79 10.83 -5.24
C PHE A 160 6.05 10.74 -3.73
N VAL A 161 6.98 11.55 -3.19
CA VAL A 161 7.27 11.58 -1.75
C VAL A 161 6.04 11.97 -0.94
N LEU A 162 5.29 13.00 -1.37
CA LEU A 162 4.06 13.42 -0.70
C LEU A 162 3.00 12.31 -0.72
N ARG A 163 2.85 11.61 -1.85
CA ARG A 163 1.93 10.47 -1.95
C ARG A 163 2.32 9.35 -0.99
N ALA A 164 3.59 8.99 -0.91
CA ALA A 164 4.08 7.97 0.02
C ALA A 164 3.80 8.34 1.48
N LEU A 165 3.96 9.62 1.86
CA LEU A 165 3.62 10.10 3.20
C LEU A 165 2.12 10.01 3.48
N VAL A 166 1.27 10.36 2.52
CA VAL A 166 -0.20 10.25 2.66
C VAL A 166 -0.62 8.80 2.77
N ASP A 167 -0.10 7.92 1.93
CA ASP A 167 -0.42 6.49 1.97
C ASP A 167 -0.02 5.86 3.32
N ARG A 168 1.13 6.24 3.86
CA ARG A 168 1.56 5.81 5.19
C ARG A 168 0.59 6.32 6.27
N ALA A 169 0.24 7.59 6.24
CA ALA A 169 -0.72 8.18 7.19
C ALA A 169 -2.09 7.51 7.11
N MET A 170 -2.57 7.15 5.90
CA MET A 170 -3.83 6.42 5.71
C MET A 170 -3.75 5.01 6.31
N THR A 171 -2.60 4.33 6.17
CA THR A 171 -2.37 3.02 6.80
C THR A 171 -2.42 3.14 8.32
N ASP A 172 -1.70 4.12 8.90
CA ASP A 172 -1.67 4.34 10.35
C ASP A 172 -3.08 4.68 10.90
N LEU A 173 -3.89 5.45 10.15
CA LEU A 173 -5.28 5.75 10.52
C LEU A 173 -6.19 4.51 10.45
N ALA A 174 -5.98 3.64 9.47
CA ALA A 174 -6.71 2.38 9.36
C ALA A 174 -6.39 1.44 10.54
N GLU A 175 -5.12 1.30 10.88
CA GLU A 175 -4.66 0.51 12.03
C GLU A 175 -5.18 1.07 13.36
N ALA A 176 -5.37 2.40 13.45
CA ALA A 176 -5.97 3.07 14.61
C ALA A 176 -7.50 2.98 14.67
N GLY A 177 -8.15 2.21 13.76
CA GLY A 177 -9.61 2.04 13.72
C GLY A 177 -10.40 3.29 13.30
N ARG A 178 -9.75 4.28 12.69
CA ARG A 178 -10.40 5.55 12.30
C ARG A 178 -11.39 5.42 11.14
N PHE A 179 -11.40 4.27 10.47
CA PHE A 179 -12.34 3.96 9.38
C PHE A 179 -13.47 3.02 9.82
N GLU A 180 -13.50 2.62 11.08
CA GLU A 180 -14.65 1.92 11.61
C GLU A 180 -15.83 2.91 11.60
N ALA A 181 -16.88 2.56 10.89
CA ALA A 181 -18.12 3.35 10.85
C ALA A 181 -18.61 3.51 12.28
N GLY A 182 -18.62 4.73 12.80
CA GLY A 182 -19.09 5.00 14.12
C GLY A 182 -20.50 4.41 14.31
N SER A 183 -20.67 3.60 15.32
CA SER A 183 -21.95 3.04 15.74
C SER A 183 -22.87 4.11 16.38
N ASP A 184 -22.58 5.38 16.17
CA ASP A 184 -23.36 6.55 16.58
C ASP A 184 -24.14 7.15 15.40
N ALA A 185 -24.85 6.31 14.65
CA ALA A 185 -25.99 6.81 13.93
C ALA A 185 -27.10 7.04 14.97
N PRO A 186 -27.62 8.28 15.18
CA PRO A 186 -28.76 8.48 16.05
C PRO A 186 -29.92 7.64 15.50
N GLU A 187 -30.50 6.77 16.34
CA GLU A 187 -31.69 6.01 16.00
C GLU A 187 -32.74 6.98 15.43
N PRO A 188 -33.39 6.68 14.29
CA PRO A 188 -34.50 7.50 13.81
C PRO A 188 -35.58 7.46 14.88
N GLY A 189 -35.79 8.62 15.50
CA GLY A 189 -36.67 8.80 16.63
C GLY A 189 -38.00 8.09 16.38
N SER A 190 -38.37 7.22 17.30
CA SER A 190 -39.69 6.67 17.45
C SER A 190 -40.67 7.83 17.64
N GLY A 191 -41.26 8.27 16.54
CA GLY A 191 -42.36 9.22 16.57
C GLY A 191 -43.50 8.63 17.39
N GLU A 192 -43.69 9.12 18.60
CA GLU A 192 -44.90 8.93 19.37
C GLU A 192 -46.08 9.41 18.53
N ARG A 193 -46.91 8.46 18.13
CA ARG A 193 -48.29 8.76 17.72
C ARG A 193 -49.07 9.00 19.01
N THR A 194 -49.40 10.26 19.25
CA THR A 194 -50.45 10.63 20.19
C THR A 194 -51.76 10.63 19.44
N GLU A 195 -52.76 9.95 20.01
CA GLU A 195 -54.15 9.90 19.61
C GLU A 195 -54.80 11.29 19.55
#